data_f82dc5b4b65a406ce449f3e9becfa805
#
_entry.id   f82dc5b4b65a406ce449f3e9becfa805
#
_cell.length_a   1.000
_cell.length_b   1.000
_cell.length_c   1.000
_cell.angle_alpha   90.00
_cell.angle_beta   90.00
_cell.angle_gamma   90.00
#
_symmetry.space_group_name_H-M   'P 1'
#
loop_
_entity.id
_entity.type
_entity.pdbx_description
1 polymer ?
#
loop_
_entity_poly.entity_id
_entity_poly.type
_entity_poly.pdbx_seq_one_letter_code
_entity_poly.pdbx_strand_id
1 'polypeptide(L)'
;MPNTKLRYILKDQRPMVLALTDTVQNACQCMCERRIGSVLVIDEHQHLRGIFTGRDAVRVLSEGRDASKTLLSQAMTPDPVTIGPRSRAINALRAMSDGGFRHMPVLDGDRIWGAVSRSDFSGAEIEQLEEEVHLSEVIW
;
A
#
# COMPACT_ATOMS: atom_id res chain seq x y z
N MET A 1 12.25 -2.21 17.38
CA MET A 1 11.96 -0.97 18.13
C MET A 1 10.65 -0.37 17.66
N PRO A 2 9.71 -0.05 18.59
CA PRO A 2 8.41 0.51 18.22
C PRO A 2 8.48 1.87 17.50
N ASN A 3 9.62 2.54 17.59
CA ASN A 3 9.86 3.86 16.98
C ASN A 3 10.63 3.81 15.66
N THR A 4 10.70 2.65 15.02
CA THR A 4 11.41 2.49 13.75
C THR A 4 10.80 3.40 12.69
N LYS A 5 11.64 4.14 11.98
CA LYS A 5 11.19 4.98 10.87
C LYS A 5 10.99 4.16 9.61
N LEU A 6 10.00 4.51 8.82
CA LEU A 6 9.65 3.80 7.58
C LEU A 6 10.81 3.73 6.60
N ARG A 7 11.64 4.76 6.51
CA ARG A 7 12.80 4.78 5.62
C ARG A 7 13.75 3.61 5.84
N TYR A 8 13.86 3.09 7.07
CA TYR A 8 14.70 1.94 7.37
C TYR A 8 14.07 0.63 6.93
N ILE A 9 12.75 0.54 7.02
CA ILE A 9 11.99 -0.62 6.54
C ILE A 9 12.10 -0.73 5.02
N LEU A 10 12.08 0.41 4.32
CA LEU A 10 12.02 0.48 2.87
C LEU A 10 13.38 0.65 2.18
N LYS A 11 14.48 0.72 2.91
CA LYS A 11 15.80 1.09 2.33
C LYS A 11 16.24 0.22 1.17
N ASP A 12 15.88 -1.06 1.19
CA ASP A 12 16.26 -2.04 0.15
C ASP A 12 15.09 -2.34 -0.79
N GLN A 13 13.97 -1.65 -0.64
CA GLN A 13 12.78 -1.92 -1.43
C GLN A 13 12.83 -1.19 -2.77
N ARG A 14 12.48 -1.91 -3.83
CA ARG A 14 12.24 -1.31 -5.14
C ARG A 14 10.74 -1.27 -5.38
N PRO A 15 10.12 -0.08 -5.37
CA PRO A 15 8.69 0.00 -5.58
C PRO A 15 8.32 -0.50 -6.97
N MET A 16 7.27 -1.30 -7.05
CA MET A 16 6.68 -1.69 -8.32
C MET A 16 5.73 -0.58 -8.77
N VAL A 17 6.04 0.03 -9.89
CA VAL A 17 5.32 1.16 -10.43
C VAL A 17 4.84 0.82 -11.84
N LEU A 18 3.55 1.03 -12.11
CA LEU A 18 2.95 0.82 -13.42
C LEU A 18 2.18 2.07 -13.86
N ALA A 19 1.91 2.15 -15.15
CA ALA A 19 1.20 3.29 -15.72
C ALA A 19 -0.33 3.12 -15.61
N LEU A 20 -1.05 4.24 -15.67
CA LEU A 20 -2.51 4.24 -15.71
C LEU A 20 -3.08 3.38 -16.85
N THR A 21 -2.33 3.28 -17.94
CA THR A 21 -2.73 2.54 -19.16
C THR A 21 -2.32 1.06 -19.16
N ASP A 22 -1.59 0.61 -18.13
CA ASP A 22 -1.32 -0.81 -17.97
C ASP A 22 -2.60 -1.55 -17.60
N THR A 23 -2.65 -2.84 -17.92
CA THR A 23 -3.82 -3.67 -17.66
C THR A 23 -3.78 -4.28 -16.26
N VAL A 24 -4.95 -4.63 -15.76
CA VAL A 24 -5.10 -5.40 -14.53
C VAL A 24 -4.34 -6.73 -14.63
N GLN A 25 -4.41 -7.39 -15.78
CA GLN A 25 -3.69 -8.65 -15.99
C GLN A 25 -2.19 -8.48 -15.84
N ASN A 26 -1.61 -7.42 -16.43
CA ASN A 26 -0.19 -7.13 -16.29
C ASN A 26 0.20 -6.87 -14.85
N ALA A 27 -0.60 -6.10 -14.12
CA ALA A 27 -0.36 -5.83 -12.70
C ALA A 27 -0.38 -7.13 -11.88
N CYS A 28 -1.36 -7.98 -12.11
CA CYS A 28 -1.47 -9.27 -11.41
C CYS A 28 -0.28 -10.18 -11.71
N GLN A 29 0.18 -10.23 -12.96
CA GLN A 29 1.38 -10.99 -13.33
C GLN A 29 2.61 -10.48 -12.58
N CYS A 30 2.81 -9.16 -12.54
CA CYS A 30 3.92 -8.55 -11.81
C CYS A 30 3.86 -8.86 -10.32
N MET A 31 2.69 -8.77 -9.72
CA MET A 31 2.52 -9.08 -8.29
C MET A 31 2.84 -10.54 -7.99
N CYS A 32 2.39 -11.46 -8.84
CA CYS A 32 2.67 -12.89 -8.67
C CYS A 32 4.16 -13.19 -8.83
N GLU A 33 4.79 -12.66 -9.87
CA GLU A 33 6.22 -12.89 -10.14
C GLU A 33 7.11 -12.34 -9.03
N ARG A 34 6.80 -11.18 -8.51
CA ARG A 34 7.60 -10.51 -7.47
C ARG A 34 7.13 -10.84 -6.06
N ARG A 35 6.06 -11.61 -5.91
CA ARG A 35 5.48 -11.98 -4.61
C ARG A 35 5.17 -10.76 -3.75
N ILE A 36 4.57 -9.77 -4.35
CA ILE A 36 4.14 -8.53 -3.68
C ILE A 36 2.63 -8.38 -3.78
N GLY A 37 2.04 -7.65 -2.84
CA GLY A 37 0.59 -7.49 -2.73
C GLY A 37 0.05 -6.20 -3.30
N SER A 38 0.90 -5.33 -3.83
CA SER A 38 0.46 -4.04 -4.39
C SER A 38 1.40 -3.54 -5.47
N VAL A 39 0.85 -2.74 -6.37
CA VAL A 39 1.63 -1.93 -7.31
C VAL A 39 1.15 -0.48 -7.21
N LEU A 40 2.06 0.45 -7.36
CA LEU A 40 1.74 1.87 -7.39
C LEU A 40 1.45 2.28 -8.84
N VAL A 41 0.46 3.11 -9.03
CA VAL A 41 0.03 3.54 -10.37
C VAL A 41 0.32 5.02 -10.54
N ILE A 42 1.07 5.34 -11.57
CA ILE A 42 1.53 6.70 -11.85
C ILE A 42 1.02 7.21 -13.20
N ASP A 43 1.00 8.53 -13.34
CA ASP A 43 0.69 9.19 -14.61
C ASP A 43 1.98 9.42 -15.43
N GLU A 44 1.83 10.07 -16.58
CA GLU A 44 2.93 10.40 -17.48
C GLU A 44 3.97 11.35 -16.88
N HIS A 45 3.59 12.08 -15.82
CA HIS A 45 4.48 12.99 -15.10
C HIS A 45 5.14 12.34 -13.87
N GLN A 46 5.02 11.03 -13.73
CA GLN A 46 5.57 10.25 -12.61
C GLN A 46 4.90 10.55 -11.27
N HIS A 47 3.71 11.14 -11.28
CA HIS A 47 2.95 11.40 -10.05
C HIS A 47 2.09 10.21 -9.68
N LEU A 48 2.04 9.90 -8.39
CA LEU A 48 1.19 8.83 -7.87
C LEU A 48 -0.28 9.18 -8.10
N ARG A 49 -1.01 8.28 -8.76
CA ARG A 49 -2.44 8.43 -9.01
C ARG A 49 -3.28 7.42 -8.26
N GLY A 50 -2.72 6.28 -7.94
CA GLY A 50 -3.47 5.26 -7.24
C GLY A 50 -2.61 4.10 -6.78
N ILE A 51 -3.25 3.13 -6.15
CA ILE A 51 -2.65 1.86 -5.77
C ILE A 51 -3.56 0.73 -6.24
N PHE A 52 -2.96 -0.34 -6.71
CA PHE A 52 -3.69 -1.55 -7.11
C PHE A 52 -3.20 -2.71 -6.26
N THR A 53 -4.13 -3.35 -5.56
CA THR A 53 -3.83 -4.42 -4.60
C THR A 53 -4.53 -5.72 -4.98
N GLY A 54 -4.21 -6.79 -4.25
CA GLY A 54 -4.90 -8.07 -4.41
C GLY A 54 -6.41 -7.95 -4.17
N ARG A 55 -6.83 -7.08 -3.24
CA ARG A 55 -8.27 -6.82 -3.01
C ARG A 55 -8.93 -6.19 -4.25
N ASP A 56 -8.24 -5.28 -4.92
CA ASP A 56 -8.74 -4.69 -6.16
C ASP A 56 -8.88 -5.75 -7.26
N ALA A 57 -7.91 -6.67 -7.35
CA ALA A 57 -7.96 -7.78 -8.30
C ALA A 57 -9.17 -8.68 -8.05
N VAL A 58 -9.44 -9.00 -6.79
CA VAL A 58 -10.63 -9.80 -6.41
C VAL A 58 -11.91 -9.07 -6.80
N ARG A 59 -11.97 -7.76 -6.62
CA ARG A 59 -13.14 -6.97 -7.03
C ARG A 59 -13.35 -7.04 -8.54
N VAL A 60 -12.29 -6.90 -9.33
CA VAL A 60 -12.36 -7.02 -10.80
C VAL A 60 -12.92 -8.39 -11.21
N LEU A 61 -12.45 -9.46 -10.58
CA LEU A 61 -12.95 -10.81 -10.82
C LEU A 61 -14.43 -10.92 -10.42
N SER A 62 -14.81 -10.40 -9.28
CA SER A 62 -16.20 -10.48 -8.79
C SER A 62 -17.18 -9.74 -9.70
N GLU A 63 -16.73 -8.70 -10.36
CA GLU A 63 -17.54 -7.93 -11.31
C GLU A 63 -17.57 -8.54 -12.72
N GLY A 64 -16.87 -9.65 -12.95
CA GLY A 64 -16.83 -10.32 -14.23
C GLY A 64 -16.09 -9.53 -15.32
N ARG A 65 -15.23 -8.60 -14.95
CA ARG A 65 -14.49 -7.77 -15.91
C ARG A 65 -13.31 -8.53 -16.48
N ASP A 66 -13.00 -8.28 -17.74
CA ASP A 66 -11.86 -8.89 -18.41
C ASP A 66 -10.58 -8.18 -17.99
N ALA A 67 -9.73 -8.88 -17.23
CA ALA A 67 -8.47 -8.33 -16.72
C ALA A 67 -7.53 -7.90 -17.85
N SER A 68 -7.56 -8.57 -19.01
CA SER A 68 -6.71 -8.23 -20.14
C SER A 68 -7.13 -6.93 -20.86
N LYS A 69 -8.34 -6.45 -20.60
CA LYS A 69 -8.91 -5.26 -21.23
C LYS A 69 -9.22 -4.15 -20.22
N THR A 70 -9.13 -4.42 -18.93
CA THR A 70 -9.38 -3.44 -17.89
C THR A 70 -8.08 -2.72 -17.56
N LEU A 71 -8.08 -1.40 -17.65
CA LEU A 71 -6.91 -0.58 -17.33
C LEU A 71 -6.81 -0.33 -15.82
N LEU A 72 -5.60 -0.13 -15.34
CA LEU A 72 -5.37 0.20 -13.94
C LEU A 72 -6.09 1.48 -13.53
N SER A 73 -6.17 2.48 -14.42
CA SER A 73 -6.94 3.70 -14.17
C SER A 73 -8.41 3.43 -13.85
N GLN A 74 -8.96 2.30 -14.33
CA GLN A 74 -10.37 1.92 -14.13
C GLN A 74 -10.58 1.05 -12.89
N ALA A 75 -9.54 0.39 -12.40
CA ALA A 75 -9.65 -0.63 -11.35
C ALA A 75 -8.89 -0.29 -10.08
N MET A 76 -7.93 0.63 -10.13
CA MET A 76 -7.12 1.02 -8.97
C MET A 76 -7.96 1.69 -7.89
N THR A 77 -7.42 1.75 -6.69
CA THR A 77 -7.92 2.66 -5.65
C THR A 77 -7.25 4.01 -5.90
N PRO A 78 -8.03 5.04 -6.29
CA PRO A 78 -7.45 6.36 -6.55
C PRO A 78 -7.15 7.10 -5.26
N ASP A 79 -6.23 8.07 -5.35
CA ASP A 79 -5.86 8.96 -4.24
C ASP A 79 -5.66 8.22 -2.91
N PRO A 80 -4.76 7.22 -2.86
CA PRO A 80 -4.57 6.44 -1.65
C PRO A 80 -4.02 7.30 -0.52
N VAL A 81 -4.31 6.89 0.72
CA VAL A 81 -3.67 7.49 1.89
C VAL A 81 -2.17 7.23 1.81
N THR A 82 -1.37 8.26 1.97
CA THR A 82 0.10 8.18 1.88
C THR A 82 0.74 8.64 3.19
N ILE A 83 2.02 8.32 3.35
CA ILE A 83 2.78 8.70 4.53
C ILE A 83 4.22 9.01 4.09
N GLY A 84 4.92 9.83 4.87
CA GLY A 84 6.30 10.19 4.57
C GLY A 84 7.31 9.19 5.11
N PRO A 85 8.54 9.14 4.52
CA PRO A 85 9.56 8.16 4.92
C PRO A 85 10.16 8.41 6.30
N ARG A 86 10.00 9.63 6.83
CA ARG A 86 10.48 10.00 8.17
C ARG A 86 9.46 9.66 9.25
N SER A 87 8.27 9.22 8.88
CA SER A 87 7.24 8.79 9.81
C SER A 87 7.66 7.48 10.49
N ARG A 88 7.11 7.27 11.68
CA ARG A 88 7.37 6.04 12.43
C ARG A 88 6.47 4.92 11.92
N ALA A 89 6.98 3.69 12.02
CA ALA A 89 6.26 2.49 11.62
C ALA A 89 4.89 2.40 12.29
N ILE A 90 4.80 2.72 13.57
CA ILE A 90 3.53 2.67 14.31
C ILE A 90 2.46 3.59 13.72
N ASN A 91 2.86 4.74 13.18
CA ASN A 91 1.90 5.67 12.57
C ASN A 91 1.32 5.09 11.27
N ALA A 92 2.14 4.41 10.46
CA ALA A 92 1.67 3.73 9.26
C ALA A 92 0.72 2.58 9.62
N LEU A 93 1.10 1.78 10.63
CA LEU A 93 0.30 0.65 11.07
C LEU A 93 -1.06 1.11 11.60
N ARG A 94 -1.07 2.20 12.38
CA ARG A 94 -2.29 2.80 12.90
C ARG A 94 -3.20 3.31 11.76
N ALA A 95 -2.62 4.00 10.77
CA ALA A 95 -3.37 4.50 9.62
C ALA A 95 -4.01 3.37 8.83
N MET A 96 -3.28 2.27 8.61
CA MET A 96 -3.80 1.09 7.92
C MET A 96 -4.92 0.41 8.72
N SER A 97 -4.77 0.32 10.03
CA SER A 97 -5.80 -0.25 10.92
C SER A 97 -7.07 0.60 10.90
N ASP A 98 -6.94 1.91 11.06
CA ASP A 98 -8.08 2.84 11.10
C ASP A 98 -8.80 2.89 9.76
N GLY A 99 -8.07 2.84 8.65
CA GLY A 99 -8.64 2.92 7.31
C GLY A 99 -9.09 1.59 6.73
N GLY A 100 -8.75 0.48 7.38
CA GLY A 100 -9.12 -0.85 6.89
C GLY A 100 -8.37 -1.31 5.66
N PHE A 101 -7.17 -0.79 5.41
CA PHE A 101 -6.32 -1.20 4.29
C PHE A 101 -5.00 -1.77 4.79
N ARG A 102 -4.31 -2.54 3.96
CA ARG A 102 -3.10 -3.29 4.33
C ARG A 102 -1.85 -2.85 3.58
N HIS A 103 -1.96 -1.90 2.68
CA HIS A 103 -0.86 -1.39 1.85
C HIS A 103 -0.97 0.13 1.78
N MET A 104 0.16 0.81 1.83
CA MET A 104 0.19 2.26 1.88
C MET A 104 1.43 2.79 1.17
N PRO A 105 1.27 3.72 0.22
CA PRO A 105 2.43 4.34 -0.43
C PRO A 105 3.19 5.23 0.53
N VAL A 106 4.51 5.27 0.36
CA VAL A 106 5.39 6.16 1.09
C VAL A 106 5.97 7.16 0.11
N LEU A 107 5.68 8.44 0.31
CA LEU A 107 6.10 9.54 -0.55
C LEU A 107 6.93 10.55 0.23
N ASP A 108 7.95 11.11 -0.43
CA ASP A 108 8.67 12.29 0.04
C ASP A 108 8.41 13.41 -0.97
N GLY A 109 7.45 14.30 -0.66
CA GLY A 109 6.90 15.21 -1.65
C GLY A 109 6.25 14.41 -2.79
N ASP A 110 6.70 14.62 -4.01
CA ASP A 110 6.22 13.88 -5.19
C ASP A 110 7.05 12.61 -5.46
N ARG A 111 8.13 12.41 -4.69
CA ARG A 111 9.02 11.28 -4.90
C ARG A 111 8.46 10.03 -4.22
N ILE A 112 8.32 8.96 -4.99
CA ILE A 112 7.89 7.67 -4.46
C ILE A 112 9.08 6.96 -3.82
N TRP A 113 8.95 6.65 -2.52
CA TRP A 113 9.91 5.83 -1.80
C TRP A 113 9.61 4.35 -1.91
N GLY A 114 8.35 3.99 -1.90
CA GLY A 114 7.90 2.61 -1.96
C GLY A 114 6.49 2.45 -1.44
N ALA A 115 6.15 1.26 -1.02
CA ALA A 115 4.90 0.96 -0.35
C ALA A 115 5.16 0.05 0.84
N VAL A 116 4.54 0.35 1.97
CA VAL A 116 4.56 -0.56 3.12
C VAL A 116 3.32 -1.44 3.10
N SER A 117 3.48 -2.68 3.53
CA SER A 117 2.37 -3.57 3.81
C SER A 117 2.36 -3.90 5.30
N ARG A 118 1.22 -4.36 5.80
CA ARG A 118 1.12 -4.77 7.21
C ARG A 118 2.17 -5.83 7.57
N SER A 119 2.54 -6.69 6.62
CA SER A 119 3.54 -7.73 6.84
C SER A 119 4.97 -7.22 7.00
N ASP A 120 5.24 -5.95 6.68
CA ASP A 120 6.58 -5.35 6.84
C ASP A 120 6.90 -5.01 8.31
N PHE A 121 5.93 -5.09 9.21
CA PHE A 121 6.07 -4.65 10.60
C PHE A 121 6.39 -5.81 11.52
N SER A 122 7.21 -5.54 12.55
CA SER A 122 7.56 -6.52 13.55
C SER A 122 6.46 -6.73 14.58
N GLY A 123 6.57 -7.80 15.37
CA GLY A 123 5.65 -8.08 16.46
C GLY A 123 5.55 -6.96 17.48
N ALA A 124 6.65 -6.22 17.72
CA ALA A 124 6.68 -5.14 18.70
C ALA A 124 5.78 -3.96 18.30
N GLU A 125 5.77 -3.57 17.03
CA GLU A 125 4.88 -2.50 16.55
C GLU A 125 3.42 -2.94 16.58
N ILE A 126 3.15 -4.18 16.23
CA ILE A 126 1.79 -4.74 16.25
C ILE A 126 1.28 -4.79 17.70
N GLU A 127 2.09 -5.25 18.64
CA GLU A 127 1.74 -5.28 20.06
C GLU A 127 1.44 -3.89 20.60
N GLN A 128 2.24 -2.89 20.24
CA GLN A 128 2.01 -1.52 20.64
C GLN A 128 0.66 -1.00 20.13
N LEU A 129 0.32 -1.29 18.88
CA LEU A 129 -0.97 -0.89 18.31
C LEU A 129 -2.13 -1.56 19.07
N GLU A 130 -2.02 -2.85 19.36
CA GLU A 130 -3.04 -3.59 20.09
C GLU A 130 -3.23 -3.02 21.50
N GLU A 131 -2.15 -2.67 22.19
CA GLU A 131 -2.21 -2.02 23.50
C GLU A 131 -2.94 -0.67 23.43
N GLU A 132 -2.64 0.16 22.43
CA GLU A 132 -3.30 1.45 22.24
C GLU A 132 -4.79 1.28 21.99
N VAL A 133 -5.18 0.32 21.17
CA VAL A 133 -6.59 0.01 20.90
C VAL A 133 -7.28 -0.44 22.18
N HIS A 134 -6.66 -1.32 22.94
CA HIS A 134 -7.20 -1.81 24.21
C HIS A 134 -7.41 -0.68 25.22
N LEU A 135 -6.42 0.19 25.36
CA LEU A 135 -6.53 1.36 26.24
C LEU A 135 -7.68 2.27 25.82
N SER A 136 -7.84 2.49 24.52
CA SER A 136 -8.93 3.28 23.97
C SER A 136 -10.30 2.67 24.31
N GLU A 137 -10.43 1.38 24.21
CA GLU A 137 -11.67 0.65 24.56
C GLU A 137 -11.98 0.73 26.05
N VAL A 138 -10.95 0.66 26.90
CA VAL A 138 -11.12 0.72 28.34
C VAL A 138 -11.50 2.11 28.83
N ILE A 139 -10.99 3.16 28.20
CA ILE A 139 -11.26 4.54 28.57
C ILE A 139 -12.68 4.99 28.18
N TRP A 140 -13.20 4.45 27.14
CA TRP A 140 -14.54 4.76 26.64
C TRP A 140 -15.59 3.77 27.12
#